data_45f44df2522949fe0041bcc9fae007e4
#
_entry.id   45f44df2522949fe0041bcc9fae007e4
#
_cell.length_a   1.000
_cell.length_b   1.000
_cell.length_c   1.000
_cell.angle_alpha   90.00
_cell.angle_beta   90.00
_cell.angle_gamma   90.00
#
_symmetry.space_group_name_H-M   'P 1'
#
loop_
_entity.id
_entity.type
_entity.pdbx_description
1 polymer ?
#
loop_
_entity_poly.entity_id
_entity_poly.type
_entity_poly.pdbx_seq_one_letter_code
_entity_poly.pdbx_strand_id
1 'polypeptide(L)'
;MPVAPWKLALCAASLLLLTAPARAQNLSPLGDVPDYRRLDAYQETITREEFIDALTTLYAPRGGWEAFVRVDAQGAVVRKTSVPLDDLYTLRFAADEAHRRPLPAAFWRGRAAIAPVAPPADKPLAGVRIAIDPGHLGGRWARMEERYFRLGDAAPVMEGEMTLQTARRLADRLRALGAERVDLVREQTEPTTPLRPSDLVEQARFLLAERGVRNPPKLFDGPLDPNRPNSLLWNAENLFTRADIRARAVRVNDTLRPDLVLCLHFNAEAWGDPAAPELVDRNHLHLLVNGCYEPDEIARDDVRFEMLLRLLERTGPEELAAAQPVAATLASATGLPAYQYTGLNAIPVGNSPYVWARNLLANRLYGCPVVYCEPYVMNSPEVFARVQAGDYEGTREFGGTQRKSLVREYADAVADGLATYYRTRPAK
;
A
#
# COMPACT_ATOMS: atom_id res chain seq x y z
N MET A 1 44.65 -76.03 9.91
CA MET A 1 45.26 -74.76 9.47
C MET A 1 44.16 -73.71 9.45
N PRO A 2 44.21 -72.73 10.32
CA PRO A 2 43.12 -71.67 10.37
C PRO A 2 43.45 -70.50 9.46
N VAL A 3 42.46 -70.07 8.76
CA VAL A 3 42.45 -68.86 7.88
C VAL A 3 42.20 -67.62 8.74
N ALA A 4 43.06 -66.62 8.60
CA ALA A 4 42.97 -65.34 9.31
C ALA A 4 41.89 -64.42 8.70
N PRO A 5 41.17 -63.65 9.51
CA PRO A 5 40.19 -62.63 8.99
C PRO A 5 40.87 -61.29 8.67
N TRP A 6 40.60 -60.80 7.49
CA TRP A 6 41.00 -59.47 7.04
C TRP A 6 40.16 -58.39 7.76
N LYS A 7 40.81 -57.48 8.46
CA LYS A 7 40.18 -56.26 9.03
C LYS A 7 40.09 -55.20 7.94
N LEU A 8 38.88 -54.93 7.51
CA LEU A 8 38.57 -53.72 6.75
C LEU A 8 38.58 -52.50 7.71
N ALA A 9 39.53 -51.60 7.49
CA ALA A 9 39.55 -50.31 8.13
C ALA A 9 38.63 -49.35 7.32
N LEU A 10 37.43 -48.98 7.84
CA LEU A 10 36.63 -47.90 7.34
C LEU A 10 37.26 -46.55 7.75
N CYS A 11 37.87 -45.85 6.80
CA CYS A 11 38.17 -44.43 6.95
C CYS A 11 36.87 -43.64 6.85
N ALA A 12 36.33 -43.18 7.98
CA ALA A 12 35.27 -42.18 8.01
C ALA A 12 35.88 -40.83 7.65
N ALA A 13 35.72 -40.41 6.39
CA ALA A 13 35.96 -39.04 5.98
C ALA A 13 34.82 -38.16 6.50
N SER A 14 35.07 -37.45 7.61
CA SER A 14 34.17 -36.41 8.10
C SER A 14 34.15 -35.26 7.10
N LEU A 15 33.12 -35.19 6.26
CA LEU A 15 32.80 -33.99 5.49
C LEU A 15 32.36 -32.88 6.48
N LEU A 16 33.29 -31.99 6.82
CA LEU A 16 32.97 -30.71 7.40
C LEU A 16 32.25 -29.89 6.32
N LEU A 17 30.92 -29.95 6.31
CA LEU A 17 30.09 -28.95 5.66
C LEU A 17 30.35 -27.64 6.38
N LEU A 18 31.23 -26.80 5.82
CA LEU A 18 31.32 -25.41 6.14
C LEU A 18 29.97 -24.77 5.73
N THR A 19 29.04 -24.77 6.66
CA THR A 19 27.85 -23.92 6.52
C THR A 19 28.35 -22.47 6.56
N ALA A 20 28.37 -21.83 5.40
CA ALA A 20 28.51 -20.37 5.37
C ALA A 20 27.53 -19.76 6.37
N PRO A 21 27.92 -18.77 7.18
CA PRO A 21 27.01 -18.17 8.11
C PRO A 21 25.79 -17.69 7.34
N ALA A 22 24.60 -18.14 7.75
CA ALA A 22 23.37 -17.68 7.17
C ALA A 22 23.39 -16.13 7.22
N ARG A 23 23.31 -15.49 6.06
CA ARG A 23 23.26 -14.03 5.97
C ARG A 23 22.05 -13.58 6.79
N ALA A 24 22.29 -12.88 7.88
CA ALA A 24 21.22 -12.34 8.70
C ALA A 24 20.58 -11.18 7.93
N GLN A 25 19.42 -11.42 7.33
CA GLN A 25 18.64 -10.41 6.64
C GLN A 25 17.71 -9.70 7.63
N ASN A 26 17.63 -8.38 7.52
CA ASN A 26 16.73 -7.56 8.31
C ASN A 26 15.45 -7.30 7.49
N LEU A 27 14.58 -8.31 7.39
CA LEU A 27 13.35 -8.21 6.61
C LEU A 27 12.19 -7.64 7.45
N SER A 28 11.26 -6.98 6.77
CA SER A 28 9.97 -6.64 7.35
C SER A 28 9.14 -7.90 7.61
N PRO A 29 8.13 -7.85 8.48
CA PRO A 29 7.28 -9.02 8.73
C PRO A 29 6.66 -9.56 7.45
N LEU A 30 6.90 -10.85 7.15
CA LEU A 30 6.53 -11.53 5.90
C LEU A 30 7.20 -10.92 4.64
N GLY A 31 8.30 -10.18 4.80
CA GLY A 31 9.08 -9.64 3.69
C GLY A 31 9.84 -10.74 2.94
N ASP A 32 9.93 -10.58 1.63
CA ASP A 32 10.69 -11.48 0.77
C ASP A 32 12.16 -11.04 0.66
N VAL A 33 13.04 -11.99 0.47
CA VAL A 33 14.45 -11.70 0.18
C VAL A 33 14.57 -10.95 -1.14
N PRO A 34 15.17 -9.74 -1.16
CA PRO A 34 15.25 -8.92 -2.36
C PRO A 34 16.10 -9.58 -3.46
N ASP A 35 15.56 -9.63 -4.67
CA ASP A 35 16.34 -9.96 -5.88
C ASP A 35 16.80 -8.68 -6.58
N TYR A 36 17.99 -8.20 -6.23
CA TYR A 36 18.57 -6.99 -6.80
C TYR A 36 18.85 -7.08 -8.31
N ARG A 37 18.85 -8.28 -8.93
CA ARG A 37 18.97 -8.42 -10.40
C ARG A 37 17.79 -7.76 -11.13
N ARG A 38 16.66 -7.60 -10.46
CA ARG A 38 15.52 -6.86 -11.02
C ARG A 38 15.85 -5.39 -11.31
N LEU A 39 16.82 -4.81 -10.60
CA LEU A 39 17.29 -3.44 -10.84
C LEU A 39 18.26 -3.34 -12.03
N ASP A 40 18.78 -4.44 -12.57
CA ASP A 40 19.70 -4.43 -13.71
C ASP A 40 19.05 -3.85 -14.98
N ALA A 41 17.72 -4.03 -15.10
CA ALA A 41 16.96 -3.45 -16.20
C ALA A 41 16.93 -1.89 -16.18
N TYR A 42 17.20 -1.29 -15.02
CA TYR A 42 17.14 0.16 -14.81
C TYR A 42 18.51 0.85 -14.85
N GLN A 43 19.57 0.13 -15.21
CA GLN A 43 20.91 0.72 -15.38
C GLN A 43 20.86 1.82 -16.43
N GLU A 44 21.37 3.02 -16.08
CA GLU A 44 21.45 4.19 -16.97
C GLU A 44 20.08 4.73 -17.47
N THR A 45 18.99 4.45 -16.72
CA THR A 45 17.65 4.98 -17.04
C THR A 45 17.31 6.26 -16.30
N ILE A 46 18.12 6.65 -15.33
CA ILE A 46 17.93 7.82 -14.48
C ILE A 46 19.25 8.59 -14.36
N THR A 47 19.20 9.94 -14.32
CA THR A 47 20.37 10.76 -14.02
C THR A 47 20.60 10.80 -12.51
N ARG A 48 21.79 11.25 -12.11
CA ARG A 48 22.13 11.44 -10.69
C ARG A 48 21.19 12.43 -10.01
N GLU A 49 20.93 13.55 -10.68
CA GLU A 49 20.08 14.63 -10.18
C GLU A 49 18.64 14.16 -9.96
N GLU A 50 18.06 13.47 -10.95
CA GLU A 50 16.70 12.89 -10.83
C GLU A 50 16.62 11.87 -9.69
N PHE A 51 17.65 11.03 -9.54
CA PHE A 51 17.67 10.02 -8.46
C PHE A 51 17.69 10.69 -7.08
N ILE A 52 18.58 11.67 -6.87
CA ILE A 52 18.69 12.39 -5.60
C ILE A 52 17.41 13.18 -5.33
N ASP A 53 16.90 13.90 -6.33
CA ASP A 53 15.67 14.67 -6.18
C ASP A 53 14.51 13.77 -5.74
N ALA A 54 14.21 12.69 -6.45
CA ALA A 54 13.17 11.75 -6.10
C ALA A 54 13.38 11.15 -4.69
N LEU A 55 14.62 10.75 -4.39
CA LEU A 55 14.95 10.15 -3.10
C LEU A 55 14.73 11.14 -1.94
N THR A 56 15.16 12.39 -2.08
CA THR A 56 15.14 13.38 -0.99
C THR A 56 13.85 14.18 -0.91
N THR A 57 13.06 14.30 -1.98
CA THR A 57 11.81 15.08 -1.97
C THR A 57 10.56 14.21 -1.79
N LEU A 58 10.60 12.94 -2.21
CA LEU A 58 9.42 12.07 -2.18
C LEU A 58 9.64 10.80 -1.34
N TYR A 59 10.67 10.00 -1.67
CA TYR A 59 10.79 8.64 -1.11
C TYR A 59 11.39 8.63 0.30
N ALA A 60 12.48 9.33 0.56
CA ALA A 60 13.16 9.37 1.85
C ALA A 60 13.48 10.79 2.33
N PRO A 61 12.48 11.70 2.41
CA PRO A 61 12.70 13.11 2.75
C PRO A 61 13.18 13.34 4.18
N ARG A 62 13.11 12.31 5.02
CA ARG A 62 13.58 12.33 6.42
C ARG A 62 15.02 11.82 6.56
N GLY A 63 15.70 11.48 5.46
CA GLY A 63 17.04 10.90 5.49
C GLY A 63 17.03 9.43 5.92
N GLY A 64 18.16 8.96 6.45
CA GLY A 64 18.36 7.57 6.88
C GLY A 64 18.80 6.65 5.74
N TRP A 65 18.56 7.03 4.49
CA TRP A 65 19.01 6.28 3.32
C TRP A 65 20.54 6.32 3.15
N GLU A 66 21.22 7.37 3.65
CA GLU A 66 22.69 7.55 3.56
C GLU A 66 23.46 6.45 4.26
N ALA A 67 22.84 5.78 5.24
CA ALA A 67 23.43 4.62 5.91
C ALA A 67 23.54 3.41 4.97
N PHE A 68 22.74 3.35 3.90
CA PHE A 68 22.60 2.20 3.01
C PHE A 68 22.89 2.50 1.54
N VAL A 69 22.87 3.76 1.13
CA VAL A 69 23.05 4.18 -0.27
C VAL A 69 24.11 5.27 -0.31
N ARG A 70 25.23 5.00 -0.98
CA ARG A 70 26.25 6.00 -1.29
C ARG A 70 26.09 6.42 -2.75
N VAL A 71 25.94 7.71 -3.00
CA VAL A 71 25.80 8.30 -4.34
C VAL A 71 27.06 9.03 -4.72
N ASP A 72 27.60 8.74 -5.89
CA ASP A 72 28.71 9.47 -6.53
C ASP A 72 28.30 9.98 -7.93
N ALA A 73 29.26 10.46 -8.72
CA ALA A 73 28.98 11.02 -10.06
C ALA A 73 28.51 9.96 -11.07
N GLN A 74 28.92 8.71 -10.89
CA GLN A 74 28.65 7.62 -11.83
C GLN A 74 27.48 6.73 -11.43
N GLY A 75 27.11 6.71 -10.14
CA GLY A 75 26.06 5.80 -9.69
C GLY A 75 25.74 5.86 -8.21
N ALA A 76 24.89 4.93 -7.82
CA ALA A 76 24.53 4.67 -6.43
C ALA A 76 24.98 3.26 -6.03
N VAL A 77 25.76 3.18 -4.96
CA VAL A 77 26.16 1.90 -4.34
C VAL A 77 25.23 1.63 -3.17
N VAL A 78 24.46 0.56 -3.28
CA VAL A 78 23.43 0.17 -2.33
C VAL A 78 23.89 -1.04 -1.53
N ARG A 79 23.79 -1.01 -0.20
CA ARG A 79 23.92 -2.18 0.66
C ARG A 79 22.67 -3.03 0.51
N LYS A 80 22.82 -4.28 0.03
CA LYS A 80 21.68 -5.20 -0.16
C LYS A 80 21.17 -5.77 1.15
N THR A 81 22.08 -5.96 2.10
CA THR A 81 21.78 -6.51 3.43
C THR A 81 22.38 -5.62 4.51
N SER A 82 21.79 -5.67 5.69
CA SER A 82 22.31 -4.99 6.87
C SER A 82 23.57 -5.67 7.41
N VAL A 83 23.72 -6.98 7.18
CA VAL A 83 24.91 -7.80 7.52
C VAL A 83 25.02 -8.95 6.50
N PRO A 84 26.17 -9.15 5.83
CA PRO A 84 27.43 -8.40 5.92
C PRO A 84 27.35 -7.04 5.19
N LEU A 85 28.21 -6.11 5.59
CA LEU A 85 28.23 -4.74 5.05
C LEU A 85 28.81 -4.64 3.62
N ASP A 86 29.43 -5.68 3.10
CA ASP A 86 30.08 -5.76 1.79
C ASP A 86 29.20 -6.39 0.70
N ASP A 87 27.97 -6.79 1.02
CA ASP A 87 27.01 -7.25 0.00
C ASP A 87 26.37 -6.04 -0.69
N LEU A 88 26.98 -5.62 -1.79
CA LEU A 88 26.67 -4.35 -2.47
C LEU A 88 26.02 -4.61 -3.82
N TYR A 89 25.18 -3.63 -4.23
CA TYR A 89 24.68 -3.50 -5.58
C TYR A 89 25.02 -2.12 -6.12
N THR A 90 25.41 -2.02 -7.39
CA THR A 90 25.72 -0.75 -8.03
C THR A 90 24.70 -0.45 -9.12
N LEU A 91 24.00 0.67 -8.97
CA LEU A 91 23.16 1.28 -9.99
C LEU A 91 23.98 2.35 -10.70
N ARG A 92 24.15 2.25 -12.03
CA ARG A 92 24.81 3.30 -12.84
C ARG A 92 23.78 4.35 -13.27
N PHE A 93 24.19 5.61 -13.25
CA PHE A 93 23.40 6.72 -13.76
C PHE A 93 23.66 6.96 -15.24
N ALA A 94 22.64 7.50 -15.92
CA ALA A 94 22.86 8.13 -17.22
C ALA A 94 23.71 9.40 -17.03
N ALA A 95 24.61 9.70 -17.97
CA ALA A 95 25.45 10.90 -17.90
C ALA A 95 24.62 12.20 -17.90
N ASP A 96 23.56 12.21 -18.67
CA ASP A 96 22.57 13.29 -18.77
C ASP A 96 21.25 12.74 -19.35
N GLU A 97 20.26 13.63 -19.55
CA GLU A 97 18.96 13.26 -20.07
C GLU A 97 19.01 12.67 -21.50
N ALA A 98 19.89 13.16 -22.36
CA ALA A 98 20.01 12.70 -23.74
C ALA A 98 20.62 11.28 -23.84
N HIS A 99 21.40 10.88 -22.85
CA HIS A 99 22.04 9.57 -22.78
C HIS A 99 21.27 8.56 -21.91
N ARG A 100 20.06 8.91 -21.45
CA ARG A 100 19.21 7.95 -20.71
C ARG A 100 18.80 6.79 -21.60
N ARG A 101 18.99 5.58 -21.09
CA ARG A 101 18.36 4.39 -21.67
C ARG A 101 16.84 4.46 -21.45
N PRO A 102 16.04 3.92 -22.37
CA PRO A 102 14.60 3.82 -22.17
C PRO A 102 14.30 2.94 -20.94
N LEU A 103 13.23 3.29 -20.24
CA LEU A 103 12.73 2.46 -19.15
C LEU A 103 12.33 1.07 -19.67
N PRO A 104 12.55 0.01 -18.87
CA PRO A 104 12.05 -1.32 -19.21
C PRO A 104 10.53 -1.29 -19.35
N ALA A 105 10.00 -2.18 -20.18
CA ALA A 105 8.57 -2.29 -20.38
C ALA A 105 7.87 -2.68 -19.06
N ALA A 106 7.08 -1.78 -18.53
CA ALA A 106 6.19 -2.05 -17.40
C ALA A 106 4.88 -2.70 -17.90
N PHE A 107 4.16 -3.36 -17.02
CA PHE A 107 2.83 -3.85 -17.38
C PHE A 107 1.77 -2.74 -17.41
N TRP A 108 2.02 -1.64 -16.70
CA TRP A 108 1.18 -0.46 -16.67
C TRP A 108 1.63 0.58 -17.70
N ARG A 109 0.72 1.46 -18.06
CA ARG A 109 0.96 2.53 -19.03
C ARG A 109 0.63 3.87 -18.38
N GLY A 110 1.57 4.81 -18.42
CA GLY A 110 1.29 6.19 -18.03
C GLY A 110 0.27 6.85 -18.97
N ARG A 111 -0.34 7.92 -18.50
CA ARG A 111 -1.37 8.67 -19.25
C ARG A 111 -0.96 8.98 -20.70
N ALA A 112 0.29 9.38 -20.93
CA ALA A 112 0.81 9.72 -22.26
C ALA A 112 0.88 8.50 -23.21
N ALA A 113 1.01 7.28 -22.68
CA ALA A 113 1.13 6.05 -23.47
C ALA A 113 -0.22 5.38 -23.78
N ILE A 114 -1.29 5.69 -23.03
CA ILE A 114 -2.58 5.02 -23.14
C ILE A 114 -3.31 5.37 -24.44
N ALA A 115 -3.22 6.59 -24.94
CA ALA A 115 -3.73 6.93 -26.26
C ALA A 115 -2.99 8.11 -26.87
N PRO A 116 -2.60 8.00 -28.14
CA PRO A 116 -2.01 9.12 -28.89
C PRO A 116 -3.05 10.18 -29.32
N VAL A 117 -4.34 9.90 -29.17
CA VAL A 117 -5.46 10.77 -29.56
C VAL A 117 -6.30 11.09 -28.34
N ALA A 118 -6.82 12.31 -28.25
CA ALA A 118 -7.76 12.71 -27.20
C ALA A 118 -8.95 11.74 -27.15
N PRO A 119 -9.36 11.30 -25.96
CA PRO A 119 -10.51 10.39 -25.84
C PRO A 119 -11.81 11.13 -26.24
N PRO A 120 -12.88 10.39 -26.66
CA PRO A 120 -14.19 10.96 -26.83
C PRO A 120 -14.63 11.72 -25.57
N ALA A 121 -15.32 12.83 -25.73
CA ALA A 121 -15.73 13.68 -24.60
C ALA A 121 -16.61 12.96 -23.57
N ASP A 122 -17.43 12.02 -24.04
CA ASP A 122 -18.31 11.15 -23.24
C ASP A 122 -17.60 9.92 -22.66
N LYS A 123 -16.40 9.59 -23.16
CA LYS A 123 -15.59 8.42 -22.76
C LYS A 123 -14.15 8.79 -22.40
N PRO A 124 -13.97 9.66 -21.39
CA PRO A 124 -12.63 10.16 -21.05
C PRO A 124 -11.65 9.07 -20.60
N LEU A 125 -12.13 7.90 -20.17
CA LEU A 125 -11.32 6.78 -19.72
C LEU A 125 -11.08 5.72 -20.82
N ALA A 126 -11.37 6.04 -22.09
CA ALA A 126 -11.15 5.09 -23.18
C ALA A 126 -9.70 4.58 -23.22
N GLY A 127 -9.52 3.25 -23.24
CA GLY A 127 -8.23 2.57 -23.24
C GLY A 127 -7.54 2.45 -21.88
N VAL A 128 -8.15 2.90 -20.77
CA VAL A 128 -7.57 2.84 -19.41
C VAL A 128 -7.99 1.55 -18.72
N ARG A 129 -7.04 0.83 -18.12
CA ARG A 129 -7.27 -0.34 -17.28
C ARG A 129 -7.10 0.07 -15.81
N ILE A 130 -8.14 -0.12 -15.01
CA ILE A 130 -8.18 0.32 -13.61
C ILE A 130 -8.46 -0.88 -12.72
N ALA A 131 -7.73 -1.03 -11.63
CA ALA A 131 -8.13 -1.90 -10.53
C ALA A 131 -8.57 -1.06 -9.33
N ILE A 132 -9.59 -1.53 -8.62
CA ILE A 132 -10.09 -0.91 -7.40
C ILE A 132 -9.84 -1.89 -6.27
N ASP A 133 -9.09 -1.47 -5.26
CA ASP A 133 -8.83 -2.23 -4.04
C ASP A 133 -9.70 -1.70 -2.89
N PRO A 134 -10.80 -2.38 -2.55
CA PRO A 134 -11.57 -2.02 -1.37
C PRO A 134 -10.73 -2.32 -0.12
N GLY A 135 -10.39 -1.30 0.65
CA GLY A 135 -9.63 -1.43 1.87
C GLY A 135 -10.37 -2.23 2.94
N HIS A 136 -9.63 -2.82 3.83
CA HIS A 136 -10.09 -3.64 4.94
C HIS A 136 -11.02 -4.80 4.57
N LEU A 137 -11.22 -5.70 5.52
CA LEU A 137 -12.14 -6.84 5.38
C LEU A 137 -13.47 -6.53 6.08
N GLY A 138 -14.56 -7.10 5.59
CA GLY A 138 -15.88 -6.95 6.18
C GLY A 138 -16.29 -8.16 7.01
N GLY A 139 -17.59 -8.20 7.35
CA GLY A 139 -18.18 -9.32 8.08
C GLY A 139 -17.46 -9.61 9.40
N ARG A 140 -17.18 -10.90 9.65
CA ARG A 140 -16.47 -11.33 10.87
C ARG A 140 -15.05 -10.77 11.02
N TRP A 141 -14.41 -10.41 9.91
CA TRP A 141 -13.03 -9.94 9.88
C TRP A 141 -12.88 -8.47 10.31
N ALA A 142 -13.95 -7.68 10.20
CA ALA A 142 -13.93 -6.27 10.55
C ALA A 142 -13.56 -6.01 12.03
N ARG A 143 -13.96 -6.94 12.94
CA ARG A 143 -13.57 -6.85 14.35
C ARG A 143 -12.10 -7.16 14.57
N MET A 144 -11.56 -8.15 13.84
CA MET A 144 -10.15 -8.51 13.90
C MET A 144 -9.25 -7.36 13.44
N GLU A 145 -9.65 -6.66 12.37
CA GLU A 145 -8.92 -5.50 11.85
C GLU A 145 -9.18 -4.20 12.63
N GLU A 146 -10.00 -4.25 13.70
CA GLU A 146 -10.41 -3.09 14.47
C GLU A 146 -11.08 -2.01 13.61
N ARG A 147 -11.85 -2.46 12.62
CA ARG A 147 -12.62 -1.63 11.69
C ARG A 147 -14.11 -1.90 11.82
N TYR A 148 -14.55 -2.05 13.07
CA TYR A 148 -15.91 -2.35 13.46
C TYR A 148 -16.29 -1.54 14.70
N PHE A 149 -17.44 -0.88 14.66
CA PHE A 149 -18.14 -0.41 15.86
C PHE A 149 -19.65 -0.45 15.66
N ARG A 150 -20.38 -0.40 16.76
CA ARG A 150 -21.84 -0.37 16.78
C ARG A 150 -22.32 0.56 17.89
N LEU A 151 -23.17 1.51 17.55
CA LEU A 151 -23.77 2.42 18.52
C LEU A 151 -25.20 1.98 18.84
N GLY A 152 -25.44 1.51 20.06
CA GLY A 152 -26.72 1.02 20.51
C GLY A 152 -27.30 -0.08 19.61
N ASP A 153 -28.54 0.08 19.18
CA ASP A 153 -29.26 -0.84 18.28
C ASP A 153 -29.06 -0.57 16.80
N ALA A 154 -28.24 0.42 16.44
CA ALA A 154 -27.97 0.76 15.06
C ALA A 154 -27.27 -0.38 14.31
N ALA A 155 -27.33 -0.36 12.96
CA ALA A 155 -26.56 -1.29 12.16
C ALA A 155 -25.04 -1.08 12.40
N PRO A 156 -24.25 -2.15 12.44
CA PRO A 156 -22.81 -2.02 12.65
C PRO A 156 -22.14 -1.25 11.50
N VAL A 157 -21.16 -0.43 11.84
CA VAL A 157 -20.27 0.24 10.88
C VAL A 157 -19.06 -0.65 10.69
N MET A 158 -18.80 -1.03 9.44
CA MET A 158 -17.67 -1.88 9.04
C MET A 158 -17.00 -1.29 7.81
N GLU A 159 -15.76 -0.83 7.95
CA GLU A 159 -15.05 -0.17 6.85
C GLU A 159 -14.98 -1.05 5.61
N GLY A 160 -14.63 -2.33 5.74
CA GLY A 160 -14.51 -3.25 4.61
C GLY A 160 -15.81 -3.51 3.84
N GLU A 161 -16.98 -3.35 4.48
CA GLU A 161 -18.29 -3.39 3.81
C GLU A 161 -18.52 -2.09 3.01
N MET A 162 -18.23 -0.95 3.64
CA MET A 162 -18.42 0.37 3.03
C MET A 162 -17.52 0.56 1.81
N THR A 163 -16.24 0.17 1.91
CA THR A 163 -15.28 0.27 0.81
C THR A 163 -15.66 -0.65 -0.34
N LEU A 164 -16.16 -1.87 -0.06
CA LEU A 164 -16.60 -2.80 -1.10
C LEU A 164 -17.86 -2.30 -1.83
N GLN A 165 -18.82 -1.71 -1.11
CA GLN A 165 -20.00 -1.09 -1.73
C GLN A 165 -19.58 0.09 -2.62
N THR A 166 -18.69 0.94 -2.12
CA THR A 166 -18.14 2.08 -2.89
C THR A 166 -17.40 1.61 -4.13
N ALA A 167 -16.57 0.56 -4.01
CA ALA A 167 -15.81 0.00 -5.12
C ALA A 167 -16.71 -0.51 -6.25
N ARG A 168 -17.81 -1.18 -5.91
CA ARG A 168 -18.80 -1.65 -6.90
C ARG A 168 -19.45 -0.48 -7.64
N ARG A 169 -19.87 0.56 -6.93
CA ARG A 169 -20.44 1.78 -7.54
C ARG A 169 -19.43 2.53 -8.40
N LEU A 170 -18.19 2.65 -7.91
CA LEU A 170 -17.12 3.26 -8.66
C LEU A 170 -16.81 2.46 -9.95
N ALA A 171 -16.78 1.14 -9.87
CA ALA A 171 -16.56 0.30 -11.05
C ALA A 171 -17.60 0.56 -12.14
N ASP A 172 -18.89 0.65 -11.78
CA ASP A 172 -19.96 0.96 -12.72
C ASP A 172 -19.79 2.36 -13.34
N ARG A 173 -19.42 3.37 -12.54
CA ARG A 173 -19.15 4.74 -13.04
C ARG A 173 -17.96 4.76 -14.00
N LEU A 174 -16.85 4.10 -13.67
CA LEU A 174 -15.65 4.06 -14.54
C LEU A 174 -15.93 3.35 -15.87
N ARG A 175 -16.72 2.26 -15.85
CA ARG A 175 -17.16 1.58 -17.08
C ARG A 175 -18.04 2.49 -17.94
N ALA A 176 -18.98 3.21 -17.32
CA ALA A 176 -19.82 4.19 -18.02
C ALA A 176 -19.00 5.33 -18.65
N LEU A 177 -17.88 5.74 -18.04
CA LEU A 177 -16.92 6.70 -18.58
C LEU A 177 -15.97 6.11 -19.64
N GLY A 178 -16.16 4.85 -20.02
CA GLY A 178 -15.47 4.20 -21.13
C GLY A 178 -14.17 3.50 -20.78
N ALA A 179 -13.88 3.22 -19.51
CA ALA A 179 -12.70 2.45 -19.12
C ALA A 179 -12.63 1.11 -19.89
N GLU A 180 -11.44 0.77 -20.40
CA GLU A 180 -11.21 -0.49 -21.15
C GLU A 180 -11.48 -1.72 -20.27
N ARG A 181 -11.03 -1.65 -19.02
CA ARG A 181 -11.24 -2.70 -18.02
C ARG A 181 -11.30 -2.09 -16.62
N VAL A 182 -12.22 -2.59 -15.81
CA VAL A 182 -12.33 -2.24 -14.40
C VAL A 182 -12.49 -3.53 -13.60
N ASP A 183 -11.47 -3.82 -12.80
CA ASP A 183 -11.39 -5.00 -11.95
C ASP A 183 -11.49 -4.61 -10.49
N LEU A 184 -12.08 -5.46 -9.66
CA LEU A 184 -11.98 -5.37 -8.21
C LEU A 184 -10.85 -6.30 -7.75
N VAL A 185 -9.92 -5.77 -6.95
CA VAL A 185 -8.84 -6.58 -6.34
C VAL A 185 -9.45 -7.62 -5.40
N ARG A 186 -10.55 -7.26 -4.76
CA ARG A 186 -11.36 -8.13 -3.91
C ARG A 186 -12.84 -7.89 -4.21
N GLU A 187 -13.59 -8.96 -4.48
CA GLU A 187 -15.02 -8.89 -4.86
C GLU A 187 -15.97 -9.19 -3.72
N GLN A 188 -15.45 -9.72 -2.62
CA GLN A 188 -16.20 -10.13 -1.43
C GLN A 188 -15.54 -9.56 -0.17
N THR A 189 -16.20 -9.74 0.97
CA THR A 189 -15.68 -9.32 2.28
C THR A 189 -14.62 -10.25 2.85
N GLU A 190 -14.46 -11.43 2.25
CA GLU A 190 -13.48 -12.44 2.64
C GLU A 190 -12.06 -12.08 2.16
N PRO A 191 -11.02 -12.57 2.85
CA PRO A 191 -9.63 -12.31 2.50
C PRO A 191 -9.23 -12.96 1.16
N THR A 192 -8.23 -12.39 0.53
CA THR A 192 -7.59 -12.92 -0.69
C THR A 192 -6.59 -14.03 -0.37
N THR A 193 -5.92 -13.92 0.79
CA THR A 193 -4.98 -14.94 1.25
C THR A 193 -5.69 -16.23 1.67
N PRO A 194 -5.13 -17.41 1.34
CA PRO A 194 -5.63 -18.68 1.86
C PRO A 194 -5.25 -18.94 3.33
N LEU A 195 -4.31 -18.14 3.88
CA LEU A 195 -3.86 -18.29 5.26
C LEU A 195 -4.97 -17.93 6.25
N ARG A 196 -4.75 -18.31 7.50
CA ARG A 196 -5.56 -17.93 8.68
C ARG A 196 -4.62 -17.36 9.74
N PRO A 197 -5.11 -16.57 10.70
CA PRO A 197 -4.29 -16.09 11.81
C PRO A 197 -3.59 -17.24 12.57
N SER A 198 -4.25 -18.40 12.70
CA SER A 198 -3.65 -19.59 13.34
C SER A 198 -2.38 -20.11 12.65
N ASP A 199 -2.26 -19.92 11.34
CA ASP A 199 -1.11 -20.38 10.55
C ASP A 199 0.12 -19.48 10.77
N LEU A 200 -0.06 -18.31 11.38
CA LEU A 200 0.94 -17.27 11.59
C LEU A 200 1.40 -17.13 13.05
N VAL A 201 0.94 -18.01 13.93
CA VAL A 201 1.25 -17.94 15.38
C VAL A 201 2.74 -18.11 15.65
N GLU A 202 3.44 -18.98 14.93
CA GLU A 202 4.89 -19.16 15.12
C GLU A 202 5.69 -17.95 14.61
N GLN A 203 5.29 -17.32 13.52
CA GLN A 203 5.86 -16.07 13.06
C GLN A 203 5.62 -14.93 14.07
N ALA A 204 4.41 -14.88 14.65
CA ALA A 204 4.09 -13.94 15.71
C ALA A 204 4.98 -14.14 16.95
N ARG A 205 5.23 -15.41 17.33
CA ARG A 205 6.15 -15.76 18.42
C ARG A 205 7.56 -15.28 18.15
N PHE A 206 8.06 -15.51 16.93
CA PHE A 206 9.38 -15.08 16.50
C PHE A 206 9.51 -13.54 16.59
N LEU A 207 8.57 -12.79 16.03
CA LEU A 207 8.58 -11.31 16.08
C LEU A 207 8.52 -10.77 17.52
N LEU A 208 7.76 -11.41 18.39
CA LEU A 208 7.68 -11.05 19.80
C LEU A 208 9.00 -11.33 20.52
N ALA A 209 9.66 -12.45 20.20
CA ALA A 209 10.96 -12.77 20.75
C ALA A 209 12.05 -11.75 20.32
N GLU A 210 12.06 -11.30 19.05
CA GLU A 210 12.94 -10.23 18.56
C GLU A 210 12.73 -8.92 19.33
N ARG A 211 11.50 -8.62 19.75
CA ARG A 211 11.15 -7.47 20.59
C ARG A 211 11.43 -7.70 22.09
N GLY A 212 12.01 -8.86 22.47
CA GLY A 212 12.36 -9.20 23.85
C GLY A 212 11.21 -9.81 24.67
N VAL A 213 10.05 -10.07 24.05
CA VAL A 213 8.89 -10.71 24.72
C VAL A 213 9.07 -12.23 24.70
N ARG A 214 9.64 -12.79 25.78
CA ARG A 214 10.02 -14.23 25.84
C ARG A 214 8.85 -15.19 26.08
N ASN A 215 7.83 -14.75 26.86
CA ASN A 215 6.67 -15.57 27.24
C ASN A 215 5.38 -14.80 26.88
N PRO A 216 5.06 -14.65 25.61
CA PRO A 216 3.89 -13.89 25.18
C PRO A 216 2.59 -14.59 25.65
N PRO A 217 1.60 -13.84 26.18
CA PRO A 217 0.26 -14.37 26.41
C PRO A 217 -0.33 -14.85 25.08
N LYS A 218 -1.16 -15.91 25.15
CA LYS A 218 -1.82 -16.45 23.93
C LYS A 218 -2.91 -15.50 23.43
N LEU A 219 -3.69 -14.97 24.34
CA LEU A 219 -4.88 -14.15 24.08
C LEU A 219 -4.75 -12.78 24.75
N PHE A 220 -5.66 -11.89 24.48
CA PHE A 220 -5.83 -10.61 25.15
C PHE A 220 -7.32 -10.40 25.45
N ASP A 221 -7.61 -9.57 26.43
CA ASP A 221 -8.97 -9.30 26.91
C ASP A 221 -9.51 -7.99 26.30
N GLY A 222 -9.82 -8.06 25.01
CA GLY A 222 -10.36 -6.94 24.27
C GLY A 222 -9.35 -5.85 23.88
N PRO A 223 -9.80 -4.82 23.17
CA PRO A 223 -8.92 -3.81 22.56
C PRO A 223 -8.22 -2.89 23.56
N LEU A 224 -8.72 -2.78 24.77
CA LEU A 224 -8.14 -1.96 25.85
C LEU A 224 -7.15 -2.74 26.74
N ASP A 225 -6.97 -4.04 26.52
CA ASP A 225 -6.00 -4.83 27.29
C ASP A 225 -4.56 -4.34 27.03
N PRO A 226 -3.81 -3.91 28.06
CA PRO A 226 -2.44 -3.47 27.92
C PRO A 226 -1.49 -4.57 27.40
N ASN A 227 -1.86 -5.84 27.57
CA ASN A 227 -1.09 -6.99 27.06
C ASN A 227 -1.33 -7.27 25.58
N ARG A 228 -2.36 -6.68 24.98
CA ARG A 228 -2.73 -6.91 23.57
C ARG A 228 -1.54 -6.82 22.61
N PRO A 229 -0.70 -5.77 22.62
CA PRO A 229 0.45 -5.66 21.69
C PRO A 229 1.48 -6.78 21.85
N ASN A 230 1.49 -7.45 23.01
CA ASN A 230 2.40 -8.54 23.33
C ASN A 230 1.76 -9.94 23.23
N SER A 231 0.49 -10.03 22.83
CA SER A 231 -0.20 -11.31 22.70
C SER A 231 0.08 -11.98 21.36
N LEU A 232 0.10 -13.32 21.35
CA LEU A 232 0.29 -14.11 20.14
C LEU A 232 -0.87 -13.90 19.15
N LEU A 233 -2.10 -13.87 19.63
CA LEU A 233 -3.28 -13.69 18.78
C LEU A 233 -3.22 -12.37 18.03
N TRP A 234 -3.04 -11.25 18.72
CA TRP A 234 -3.01 -9.93 18.09
C TRP A 234 -1.89 -9.80 17.04
N ASN A 235 -0.69 -10.33 17.34
CA ASN A 235 0.40 -10.32 16.37
C ASN A 235 0.14 -11.25 15.18
N ALA A 236 -0.49 -12.40 15.38
CA ALA A 236 -0.87 -13.30 14.30
C ALA A 236 -1.96 -12.69 13.40
N GLU A 237 -2.93 -11.97 13.96
CA GLU A 237 -3.96 -11.22 13.25
C GLU A 237 -3.36 -10.08 12.41
N ASN A 238 -2.41 -9.32 12.96
CA ASN A 238 -1.67 -8.29 12.21
C ASN A 238 -0.83 -8.87 11.07
N LEU A 239 -0.20 -10.02 11.29
CA LEU A 239 0.51 -10.74 10.23
C LEU A 239 -0.46 -11.23 9.14
N PHE A 240 -1.64 -11.68 9.53
CA PHE A 240 -2.67 -12.12 8.59
C PHE A 240 -3.14 -10.96 7.68
N THR A 241 -3.40 -9.77 8.23
CA THR A 241 -3.70 -8.57 7.43
C THR A 241 -2.58 -8.26 6.43
N ARG A 242 -1.32 -8.36 6.86
CA ARG A 242 -0.16 -8.19 5.96
C ARG A 242 -0.11 -9.27 4.88
N ALA A 243 -0.40 -10.52 5.22
CA ALA A 243 -0.46 -11.63 4.26
C ALA A 243 -1.57 -11.42 3.22
N ASP A 244 -2.72 -10.88 3.63
CA ASP A 244 -3.80 -10.56 2.71
C ASP A 244 -3.41 -9.43 1.73
N ILE A 245 -2.79 -8.36 2.20
CA ILE A 245 -2.28 -7.29 1.32
C ILE A 245 -1.23 -7.83 0.34
N ARG A 246 -0.33 -8.73 0.77
CA ARG A 246 0.64 -9.38 -0.11
C ARG A 246 -0.04 -10.26 -1.17
N ALA A 247 -1.06 -11.01 -0.80
CA ALA A 247 -1.85 -11.80 -1.75
C ALA A 247 -2.58 -10.91 -2.78
N ARG A 248 -3.11 -9.75 -2.34
CA ARG A 248 -3.67 -8.74 -3.25
C ARG A 248 -2.60 -8.20 -4.18
N ALA A 249 -1.37 -7.96 -3.69
CA ALA A 249 -0.26 -7.49 -4.54
C ALA A 249 0.10 -8.50 -5.64
N VAL A 250 0.16 -9.80 -5.32
CA VAL A 250 0.33 -10.86 -6.33
C VAL A 250 -0.79 -10.79 -7.36
N ARG A 251 -2.06 -10.68 -6.94
CA ARG A 251 -3.20 -10.57 -7.85
C ARG A 251 -3.10 -9.33 -8.75
N VAL A 252 -2.75 -8.17 -8.20
CA VAL A 252 -2.57 -6.92 -8.98
C VAL A 252 -1.44 -7.06 -10.00
N ASN A 253 -0.28 -7.55 -9.57
CA ASN A 253 0.94 -7.56 -10.37
C ASN A 253 0.94 -8.65 -11.45
N ASP A 254 0.42 -9.84 -11.14
CA ASP A 254 0.54 -11.00 -12.02
C ASP A 254 -0.73 -11.27 -12.82
N THR A 255 -1.91 -10.94 -12.28
CA THR A 255 -3.19 -11.27 -12.89
C THR A 255 -3.88 -10.05 -13.50
N LEU A 256 -4.11 -9.00 -12.69
CA LEU A 256 -4.92 -7.86 -13.14
C LEU A 256 -4.12 -6.90 -14.02
N ARG A 257 -2.89 -6.60 -13.66
CA ARG A 257 -1.96 -5.75 -14.44
C ARG A 257 -2.61 -4.45 -14.93
N PRO A 258 -3.15 -3.62 -14.02
CA PRO A 258 -3.84 -2.37 -14.37
C PRO A 258 -2.85 -1.25 -14.71
N ASP A 259 -3.35 -0.15 -15.28
CA ASP A 259 -2.57 1.08 -15.45
C ASP A 259 -2.54 1.94 -14.17
N LEU A 260 -3.57 1.78 -13.32
CA LEU A 260 -3.72 2.48 -12.04
C LEU A 260 -4.51 1.62 -11.06
N VAL A 261 -4.12 1.65 -9.79
CA VAL A 261 -4.91 1.11 -8.67
C VAL A 261 -5.49 2.25 -7.83
N LEU A 262 -6.76 2.14 -7.51
CA LEU A 262 -7.45 2.99 -6.54
C LEU A 262 -7.68 2.19 -5.26
N CYS A 263 -7.02 2.54 -4.17
CA CYS A 263 -7.30 1.99 -2.86
C CYS A 263 -8.36 2.87 -2.18
N LEU A 264 -9.50 2.27 -1.82
CA LEU A 264 -10.60 2.97 -1.19
C LEU A 264 -10.63 2.66 0.30
N HIS A 265 -10.63 3.69 1.11
CA HIS A 265 -10.68 3.63 2.56
C HIS A 265 -11.68 4.64 3.12
N PHE A 266 -11.93 4.55 4.41
CA PHE A 266 -12.60 5.55 5.21
C PHE A 266 -11.76 5.83 6.45
N ASN A 267 -11.70 7.08 6.88
CA ASN A 267 -11.03 7.44 8.12
C ASN A 267 -11.84 7.02 9.33
N ALA A 268 -11.13 6.92 10.44
CA ALA A 268 -11.71 6.79 11.77
C ALA A 268 -10.88 7.59 12.78
N GLU A 269 -11.55 8.24 13.69
CA GLU A 269 -10.93 8.74 14.93
C GLU A 269 -11.11 7.71 16.04
N ALA A 270 -10.30 7.80 17.09
CA ALA A 270 -10.44 6.92 18.24
C ALA A 270 -11.87 7.00 18.82
N TRP A 271 -12.60 5.89 18.83
CA TRP A 271 -13.96 5.81 19.36
C TRP A 271 -14.04 5.27 20.79
N GLY A 272 -12.91 5.11 21.49
CA GLY A 272 -12.87 4.61 22.85
C GLY A 272 -13.17 3.11 22.97
N ASP A 273 -14.03 2.75 23.90
CA ASP A 273 -14.46 1.35 24.10
C ASP A 273 -15.38 0.90 22.94
N PRO A 274 -15.02 -0.14 22.17
CA PRO A 274 -15.87 -0.68 21.12
C PRO A 274 -17.24 -1.20 21.59
N ALA A 275 -17.40 -1.48 22.88
CA ALA A 275 -18.68 -1.86 23.47
C ALA A 275 -19.57 -0.63 23.76
N ALA A 276 -18.97 0.55 23.86
CA ALA A 276 -19.65 1.82 24.08
C ALA A 276 -18.94 2.94 23.27
N PRO A 277 -18.93 2.85 21.92
CA PRO A 277 -18.18 3.77 21.08
C PRO A 277 -18.74 5.17 21.13
N GLU A 278 -17.84 6.17 21.04
CA GLU A 278 -18.19 7.57 20.98
C GLU A 278 -18.13 8.11 19.56
N LEU A 279 -19.09 8.95 19.20
CA LEU A 279 -18.98 9.77 17.99
C LEU A 279 -18.12 10.99 18.28
N VAL A 280 -17.33 11.41 17.27
CA VAL A 280 -16.42 12.55 17.38
C VAL A 280 -16.80 13.63 16.39
N ASP A 281 -16.77 14.88 16.81
CA ASP A 281 -17.05 16.04 15.94
C ASP A 281 -15.81 16.37 15.10
N ARG A 282 -15.40 15.41 14.26
CA ARG A 282 -14.31 15.54 13.29
C ARG A 282 -14.71 14.86 11.99
N ASN A 283 -14.43 15.51 10.89
CA ASN A 283 -14.58 14.92 9.58
C ASN A 283 -13.56 15.57 8.63
N HIS A 284 -12.89 14.80 7.81
CA HIS A 284 -11.82 15.28 6.95
C HIS A 284 -11.58 14.31 5.78
N LEU A 285 -10.69 14.74 4.89
CA LEU A 285 -10.34 14.00 3.68
C LEU A 285 -8.83 14.14 3.42
N HIS A 286 -8.20 13.08 2.98
CA HIS A 286 -6.88 13.12 2.36
C HIS A 286 -6.72 12.01 1.33
N LEU A 287 -5.71 12.15 0.49
CA LEU A 287 -5.25 11.12 -0.45
C LEU A 287 -3.78 10.82 -0.18
N LEU A 288 -3.40 9.57 -0.42
CA LEU A 288 -2.02 9.14 -0.23
C LEU A 288 -1.44 8.59 -1.54
N VAL A 289 -0.19 8.96 -1.79
CA VAL A 289 0.68 8.37 -2.81
C VAL A 289 1.87 7.70 -2.13
N ASN A 290 2.62 6.86 -2.86
CA ASN A 290 3.79 6.19 -2.30
C ASN A 290 4.93 7.20 -2.05
N GLY A 291 5.57 7.11 -0.89
CA GLY A 291 6.70 7.95 -0.50
C GLY A 291 6.85 8.07 1.02
N CYS A 292 7.69 8.98 1.45
CA CYS A 292 7.96 9.29 2.86
C CYS A 292 8.28 8.04 3.70
N TYR A 293 9.27 7.28 3.24
CA TYR A 293 9.79 6.14 4.01
C TYR A 293 10.57 6.65 5.22
N GLU A 294 10.30 6.09 6.38
CA GLU A 294 11.00 6.43 7.62
C GLU A 294 12.36 5.70 7.70
N PRO A 295 13.36 6.22 8.46
CA PRO A 295 14.69 5.61 8.53
C PRO A 295 14.70 4.15 9.01
N ASP A 296 13.84 3.77 9.92
CA ASP A 296 13.70 2.39 10.41
C ASP A 296 13.03 1.46 9.38
N GLU A 297 12.17 1.98 8.52
CA GLU A 297 11.63 1.27 7.37
C GLU A 297 12.71 1.03 6.32
N ILE A 298 13.52 2.05 5.99
CA ILE A 298 14.65 1.94 5.04
C ILE A 298 15.73 0.97 5.56
N ALA A 299 15.86 0.83 6.87
CA ALA A 299 16.76 -0.16 7.47
C ALA A 299 16.35 -1.61 7.19
N ARG A 300 15.10 -1.86 6.80
CA ARG A 300 14.64 -3.18 6.35
C ARG A 300 15.08 -3.43 4.91
N ASP A 301 15.71 -4.59 4.68
CA ASP A 301 16.34 -4.90 3.39
C ASP A 301 15.32 -4.98 2.23
N ASP A 302 14.18 -5.61 2.47
CA ASP A 302 13.07 -5.69 1.52
C ASP A 302 12.41 -4.33 1.26
N VAL A 303 12.16 -3.54 2.29
CA VAL A 303 11.53 -2.21 2.16
C VAL A 303 12.43 -1.25 1.39
N ARG A 304 13.73 -1.24 1.69
CA ARG A 304 14.71 -0.44 0.94
C ARG A 304 14.76 -0.82 -0.53
N PHE A 305 14.75 -2.11 -0.84
CA PHE A 305 14.70 -2.60 -2.21
C PHE A 305 13.41 -2.16 -2.93
N GLU A 306 12.26 -2.35 -2.30
CA GLU A 306 10.95 -1.97 -2.82
C GLU A 306 10.87 -0.44 -3.07
N MET A 307 11.38 0.37 -2.15
CA MET A 307 11.51 1.83 -2.31
C MET A 307 12.31 2.20 -3.55
N LEU A 308 13.51 1.61 -3.71
CA LEU A 308 14.36 1.86 -4.89
C LEU A 308 13.69 1.42 -6.19
N LEU A 309 12.98 0.30 -6.16
CA LEU A 309 12.24 -0.19 -7.32
C LEU A 309 11.13 0.80 -7.71
N ARG A 310 10.31 1.29 -6.75
CA ARG A 310 9.28 2.31 -7.04
C ARG A 310 9.86 3.61 -7.59
N LEU A 311 10.99 4.06 -7.04
CA LEU A 311 11.71 5.23 -7.55
C LEU A 311 12.14 5.03 -9.01
N LEU A 312 12.74 3.89 -9.34
CA LEU A 312 13.24 3.58 -10.67
C LEU A 312 12.13 3.32 -11.69
N GLU A 313 11.00 2.74 -11.27
CA GLU A 313 9.81 2.55 -12.10
C GLU A 313 9.06 3.85 -12.38
N ARG A 314 9.37 4.93 -11.63
CA ARG A 314 8.77 6.27 -11.78
C ARG A 314 7.25 6.28 -11.63
N THR A 315 6.70 5.50 -10.71
CA THR A 315 5.26 5.52 -10.43
C THR A 315 4.81 6.82 -9.77
N GLY A 316 5.65 7.43 -8.92
CA GLY A 316 5.31 8.62 -8.15
C GLY A 316 4.78 9.81 -8.95
N PRO A 317 5.38 10.22 -10.09
CA PRO A 317 4.84 11.29 -10.93
C PRO A 317 3.42 11.02 -11.45
N GLU A 318 3.10 9.78 -11.85
CA GLU A 318 1.76 9.40 -12.31
C GLU A 318 0.76 9.33 -11.14
N GLU A 319 1.19 8.83 -9.99
CA GLU A 319 0.38 8.80 -8.75
C GLU A 319 -0.04 10.22 -8.35
N LEU A 320 0.92 11.14 -8.28
CA LEU A 320 0.68 12.53 -7.92
C LEU A 320 -0.22 13.24 -8.95
N ALA A 321 0.03 13.02 -10.24
CA ALA A 321 -0.75 13.62 -11.31
C ALA A 321 -2.20 13.13 -11.33
N ALA A 322 -2.46 11.88 -10.95
CA ALA A 322 -3.80 11.32 -10.81
C ALA A 322 -4.48 11.74 -9.49
N ALA A 323 -3.74 11.79 -8.39
CA ALA A 323 -4.27 12.10 -7.07
C ALA A 323 -4.80 13.53 -6.96
N GLN A 324 -4.13 14.53 -7.57
CA GLN A 324 -4.53 15.93 -7.45
C GLN A 324 -5.95 16.25 -7.97
N PRO A 325 -6.36 15.86 -9.19
CA PRO A 325 -7.73 16.07 -9.65
C PRO A 325 -8.76 15.23 -8.88
N VAL A 326 -8.41 14.02 -8.43
CA VAL A 326 -9.29 13.22 -7.57
C VAL A 326 -9.50 13.91 -6.22
N ALA A 327 -8.46 14.48 -5.64
CA ALA A 327 -8.56 15.25 -4.40
C ALA A 327 -9.44 16.49 -4.57
N ALA A 328 -9.30 17.21 -5.68
CA ALA A 328 -10.10 18.40 -5.97
C ALA A 328 -11.58 18.08 -6.12
N THR A 329 -11.94 17.02 -6.82
CA THR A 329 -13.34 16.59 -6.99
C THR A 329 -13.95 16.07 -5.69
N LEU A 330 -13.19 15.29 -4.90
CA LEU A 330 -13.61 14.85 -3.57
C LEU A 330 -13.85 16.05 -2.64
N ALA A 331 -12.91 16.99 -2.58
CA ALA A 331 -13.04 18.18 -1.75
C ALA A 331 -14.28 19.03 -2.16
N SER A 332 -14.50 19.21 -3.47
CA SER A 332 -15.67 19.93 -3.98
C SER A 332 -16.99 19.22 -3.68
N ALA A 333 -17.05 17.90 -3.84
CA ALA A 333 -18.27 17.12 -3.62
C ALA A 333 -18.64 17.01 -2.13
N THR A 334 -17.64 16.86 -1.27
CA THR A 334 -17.85 16.61 0.16
C THR A 334 -17.87 17.86 1.01
N GLY A 335 -17.14 18.91 0.61
CA GLY A 335 -16.89 20.11 1.42
C GLY A 335 -15.98 19.84 2.63
N LEU A 336 -15.35 18.67 2.71
CA LEU A 336 -14.52 18.27 3.86
C LEU A 336 -13.20 19.04 3.89
N PRO A 337 -12.71 19.43 5.08
CA PRO A 337 -11.37 20.00 5.23
C PRO A 337 -10.29 18.95 4.96
N ALA A 338 -9.09 19.43 4.62
CA ALA A 338 -7.94 18.59 4.47
C ALA A 338 -7.45 18.06 5.84
N TYR A 339 -7.17 16.76 5.91
CA TYR A 339 -6.47 16.19 7.06
C TYR A 339 -5.05 16.72 7.16
N GLN A 340 -4.59 16.97 8.37
CA GLN A 340 -3.23 17.42 8.64
C GLN A 340 -2.48 16.38 9.45
N TYR A 341 -1.47 15.76 8.83
CA TYR A 341 -0.57 14.86 9.55
C TYR A 341 0.30 15.65 10.52
N THR A 342 0.39 15.19 11.74
CA THR A 342 1.27 15.73 12.80
C THR A 342 2.50 14.85 13.04
N GLY A 343 2.48 13.61 12.54
CA GLY A 343 3.59 12.66 12.65
C GLY A 343 4.63 12.85 11.55
N LEU A 344 5.73 12.10 11.68
CA LEU A 344 6.84 12.13 10.72
C LEU A 344 6.63 11.18 9.51
N ASN A 345 5.63 10.31 9.57
CA ASN A 345 5.35 9.24 8.62
C ASN A 345 4.63 9.68 7.34
N ALA A 346 4.41 10.97 7.15
CA ALA A 346 3.84 11.54 5.94
C ALA A 346 4.39 12.95 5.67
N ILE A 347 4.41 13.35 4.40
CA ILE A 347 4.72 14.71 3.96
C ILE A 347 3.68 15.18 2.95
N PRO A 348 3.35 16.50 2.90
CA PRO A 348 2.53 17.05 1.82
C PRO A 348 3.30 16.99 0.51
N VAL A 349 2.61 16.67 -0.59
CA VAL A 349 3.22 16.62 -1.93
C VAL A 349 2.32 17.27 -2.98
N GLY A 350 2.95 17.84 -4.00
CA GLY A 350 2.24 18.60 -5.04
C GLY A 350 1.65 19.92 -4.52
N ASN A 351 0.58 20.38 -5.17
CA ASN A 351 -0.03 21.70 -4.89
C ASN A 351 -1.37 21.60 -4.14
N SER A 352 -1.85 20.39 -3.87
CA SER A 352 -3.12 20.16 -3.18
C SER A 352 -2.89 19.96 -1.68
N PRO A 353 -3.62 20.66 -0.80
CA PRO A 353 -3.51 20.44 0.65
C PRO A 353 -4.03 19.06 1.09
N TYR A 354 -4.66 18.33 0.19
CA TYR A 354 -5.27 17.03 0.45
C TYR A 354 -4.36 15.84 0.08
N VAL A 355 -3.22 16.08 -0.62
CA VAL A 355 -2.37 14.99 -1.11
C VAL A 355 -1.09 14.90 -0.30
N TRP A 356 -0.83 13.71 0.21
CA TRP A 356 0.32 13.39 1.05
C TRP A 356 1.07 12.18 0.50
N ALA A 357 2.37 12.14 0.70
CA ALA A 357 3.15 10.93 0.49
C ALA A 357 3.31 10.17 1.81
N ARG A 358 3.03 8.87 1.77
CA ARG A 358 3.18 7.96 2.90
C ARG A 358 3.50 6.55 2.42
N ASN A 359 4.46 5.89 3.09
CA ASN A 359 4.73 4.48 2.84
C ASN A 359 3.64 3.60 3.47
N LEU A 360 2.86 2.92 2.62
CA LEU A 360 1.91 1.89 3.01
C LEU A 360 2.24 0.58 2.28
N LEU A 361 1.86 -0.55 2.86
CA LEU A 361 2.25 -1.85 2.32
C LEU A 361 1.71 -2.06 0.89
N ALA A 362 0.46 -1.69 0.60
CA ALA A 362 -0.13 -1.89 -0.72
C ALA A 362 0.48 -0.96 -1.77
N ASN A 363 0.64 0.35 -1.50
CA ASN A 363 1.21 1.26 -2.50
C ASN A 363 2.70 1.01 -2.77
N ARG A 364 3.40 0.34 -1.83
CA ARG A 364 4.77 -0.13 -2.02
C ARG A 364 4.84 -1.41 -2.87
N LEU A 365 3.90 -2.35 -2.68
CA LEU A 365 3.94 -3.67 -3.31
C LEU A 365 3.24 -3.74 -4.67
N TYR A 366 2.29 -2.87 -4.96
CA TYR A 366 1.62 -2.84 -6.26
C TYR A 366 2.57 -2.25 -7.31
N GLY A 367 2.85 -3.02 -8.36
CA GLY A 367 3.82 -2.71 -9.41
C GLY A 367 3.34 -1.69 -10.45
N CYS A 368 2.44 -0.80 -10.09
CA CYS A 368 1.86 0.25 -10.92
C CYS A 368 1.53 1.48 -10.06
N PRO A 369 1.16 2.63 -10.63
CA PRO A 369 0.69 3.78 -9.88
C PRO A 369 -0.49 3.46 -8.97
N VAL A 370 -0.47 3.98 -7.74
CA VAL A 370 -1.50 3.77 -6.72
C VAL A 370 -1.96 5.09 -6.14
N VAL A 371 -3.27 5.28 -6.02
CA VAL A 371 -3.87 6.40 -5.29
C VAL A 371 -4.76 5.85 -4.20
N TYR A 372 -4.44 6.19 -2.94
CA TYR A 372 -5.29 5.94 -1.79
C TYR A 372 -6.25 7.11 -1.59
N CYS A 373 -7.51 6.79 -1.39
CA CYS A 373 -8.55 7.76 -1.07
C CYS A 373 -9.06 7.49 0.35
N GLU A 374 -8.97 8.48 1.21
CA GLU A 374 -9.31 8.42 2.64
C GLU A 374 -10.27 9.57 3.01
N PRO A 375 -11.48 9.65 2.42
CA PRO A 375 -12.48 10.63 2.85
C PRO A 375 -13.28 10.07 4.03
N TYR A 376 -13.96 11.00 4.72
CA TYR A 376 -14.94 10.77 5.78
C TYR A 376 -14.39 10.06 7.02
N VAL A 377 -14.77 10.54 8.17
CA VAL A 377 -14.51 9.88 9.47
C VAL A 377 -15.76 9.09 9.84
N MET A 378 -15.65 7.75 9.84
CA MET A 378 -16.79 6.83 10.03
C MET A 378 -17.58 7.08 11.30
N ASN A 379 -16.91 7.49 12.37
CA ASN A 379 -17.50 7.79 13.66
C ASN A 379 -17.77 9.31 13.88
N SER A 380 -17.84 10.10 12.82
CA SER A 380 -18.45 11.44 12.93
C SER A 380 -19.98 11.35 12.87
N PRO A 381 -20.74 12.25 13.55
CA PRO A 381 -22.19 12.16 13.62
C PRO A 381 -22.88 12.16 12.24
N GLU A 382 -22.45 13.04 11.32
CA GLU A 382 -23.02 13.11 9.97
C GLU A 382 -22.73 11.85 9.18
N VAL A 383 -21.45 11.38 9.16
CA VAL A 383 -21.06 10.17 8.41
C VAL A 383 -21.78 8.95 8.98
N PHE A 384 -21.84 8.80 10.29
CA PHE A 384 -22.59 7.73 10.94
C PHE A 384 -24.07 7.72 10.50
N ALA A 385 -24.75 8.87 10.55
CA ALA A 385 -26.14 8.98 10.11
C ALA A 385 -26.31 8.61 8.62
N ARG A 386 -25.37 9.01 7.75
CA ARG A 386 -25.39 8.67 6.31
C ARG A 386 -25.12 7.18 6.07
N VAL A 387 -24.23 6.55 6.86
CA VAL A 387 -24.01 5.10 6.82
C VAL A 387 -25.27 4.34 7.21
N GLN A 388 -25.97 4.77 8.28
CA GLN A 388 -27.25 4.17 8.69
C GLN A 388 -28.36 4.34 7.65
N ALA A 389 -28.32 5.41 6.84
CA ALA A 389 -29.28 5.62 5.75
C ALA A 389 -29.05 4.69 4.54
N GLY A 390 -27.89 4.02 4.46
CA GLY A 390 -27.52 3.09 3.38
C GLY A 390 -27.32 3.75 2.02
N ASP A 391 -27.35 2.95 0.93
CA ASP A 391 -27.32 3.47 -0.44
C ASP A 391 -28.74 3.86 -0.91
N TYR A 392 -28.87 5.03 -1.51
CA TYR A 392 -30.13 5.54 -2.09
C TYR A 392 -29.85 6.38 -3.32
N GLU A 393 -30.89 6.55 -4.15
CA GLU A 393 -30.88 7.44 -5.29
C GLU A 393 -31.36 8.84 -4.91
N GLY A 394 -30.89 9.86 -5.67
CA GLY A 394 -31.19 11.25 -5.38
C GLY A 394 -30.43 11.77 -4.16
N THR A 395 -31.07 12.69 -3.41
CA THR A 395 -30.49 13.31 -2.23
C THR A 395 -31.41 13.17 -1.02
N ARG A 396 -30.81 13.20 0.18
CA ARG A 396 -31.49 13.30 1.48
C ARG A 396 -30.83 14.41 2.29
N GLU A 397 -31.57 14.98 3.23
CA GLU A 397 -31.05 16.01 4.10
C GLU A 397 -30.28 15.44 5.28
N PHE A 398 -29.06 15.95 5.50
CA PHE A 398 -28.23 15.69 6.67
C PHE A 398 -27.63 17.02 7.14
N GLY A 399 -27.89 17.42 8.38
CA GLY A 399 -27.37 18.64 8.96
C GLY A 399 -27.73 19.90 8.17
N GLY A 400 -28.93 19.96 7.56
CA GLY A 400 -29.37 21.07 6.72
C GLY A 400 -28.82 21.08 5.29
N THR A 401 -28.07 20.05 4.90
CA THR A 401 -27.47 19.94 3.56
C THR A 401 -28.05 18.75 2.81
N GLN A 402 -28.39 18.95 1.52
CA GLN A 402 -28.81 17.87 0.63
C GLN A 402 -27.61 17.05 0.17
N ARG A 403 -27.56 15.77 0.52
CA ARG A 403 -26.46 14.85 0.23
C ARG A 403 -26.94 13.64 -0.58
N LYS A 404 -26.13 13.21 -1.56
CA LYS A 404 -26.25 11.84 -2.12
C LYS A 404 -25.95 10.81 -1.02
N SER A 405 -26.26 9.53 -1.28
CA SER A 405 -25.74 8.48 -0.40
C SER A 405 -24.22 8.55 -0.33
N LEU A 406 -23.66 8.19 0.82
CA LEU A 406 -22.21 8.28 1.06
C LEU A 406 -21.40 7.53 -0.03
N VAL A 407 -21.86 6.34 -0.38
CA VAL A 407 -21.25 5.47 -1.37
C VAL A 407 -21.24 6.11 -2.76
N ARG A 408 -22.37 6.76 -3.17
CA ARG A 408 -22.48 7.40 -4.49
C ARG A 408 -21.68 8.70 -4.56
N GLU A 409 -21.72 9.52 -3.51
CA GLU A 409 -20.94 10.76 -3.46
C GLU A 409 -19.44 10.47 -3.59
N TYR A 410 -18.94 9.47 -2.87
CA TYR A 410 -17.55 9.04 -2.94
C TYR A 410 -17.19 8.50 -4.34
N ALA A 411 -17.97 7.55 -4.86
CA ALA A 411 -17.71 6.91 -6.14
C ALA A 411 -17.76 7.92 -7.31
N ASP A 412 -18.77 8.80 -7.32
CA ASP A 412 -18.92 9.82 -8.36
C ASP A 412 -17.73 10.79 -8.34
N ALA A 413 -17.32 11.28 -7.15
CA ALA A 413 -16.22 12.24 -7.04
C ALA A 413 -14.88 11.66 -7.50
N VAL A 414 -14.57 10.40 -7.15
CA VAL A 414 -13.35 9.71 -7.62
C VAL A 414 -13.39 9.52 -9.14
N ALA A 415 -14.52 9.06 -9.68
CA ALA A 415 -14.68 8.86 -11.12
C ALA A 415 -14.52 10.16 -11.92
N ASP A 416 -15.12 11.26 -11.44
CA ASP A 416 -15.02 12.58 -12.09
C ASP A 416 -13.60 13.15 -12.03
N GLY A 417 -12.86 12.91 -10.93
CA GLY A 417 -11.46 13.27 -10.80
C GLY A 417 -10.57 12.52 -11.79
N LEU A 418 -10.76 11.21 -11.92
CA LEU A 418 -10.05 10.43 -12.93
C LEU A 418 -10.43 10.84 -14.36
N ALA A 419 -11.69 11.10 -14.62
CA ALA A 419 -12.13 11.63 -15.90
C ALA A 419 -11.41 12.95 -16.25
N THR A 420 -11.25 13.83 -15.26
CA THR A 420 -10.49 15.07 -15.42
C THR A 420 -9.01 14.79 -15.72
N TYR A 421 -8.39 13.88 -15.01
CA TYR A 421 -7.00 13.48 -15.23
C TYR A 421 -6.77 12.96 -16.65
N TYR A 422 -7.62 12.06 -17.12
CA TYR A 422 -7.42 11.41 -18.43
C TYR A 422 -7.92 12.23 -19.62
N ARG A 423 -8.76 13.27 -19.43
CA ARG A 423 -9.12 14.21 -20.52
C ARG A 423 -7.97 15.06 -20.99
N THR A 424 -7.11 15.51 -20.08
CA THR A 424 -5.96 16.37 -20.37
C THR A 424 -4.73 15.55 -20.75
N ARG A 425 -4.80 14.77 -21.84
CA ARG A 425 -3.64 14.02 -22.32
C ARG A 425 -2.65 14.97 -22.96
N PRO A 426 -1.34 14.86 -22.67
CA PRO A 426 -0.35 15.68 -23.36
C PRO A 426 -0.40 15.36 -24.85
N ALA A 427 -0.35 16.40 -25.70
CA ALA A 427 -0.09 16.24 -27.12
C ALA A 427 1.31 15.59 -27.27
N LYS A 428 1.41 14.61 -28.17
CA LYS A 428 2.71 14.03 -28.53
C LYS A 428 3.60 15.05 -29.20
#